data_5e79918aadfcb2be349a7e2ed8457b5a
#
_entry.id   5e79918aadfcb2be349a7e2ed8457b5a
#
_cell.length_a   1.000
_cell.length_b   1.000
_cell.length_c   1.000
_cell.angle_alpha   90.00
_cell.angle_beta   90.00
_cell.angle_gamma   90.00
#
_symmetry.space_group_name_H-M   'P 1'
#
loop_
_entity.id
_entity.type
_entity.pdbx_description
1 polymer ?
#
loop_
_entity_poly.entity_id
_entity_poly.type
_entity_poly.pdbx_seq_one_letter_code
_entity_poly.pdbx_strand_id
1 'polypeptide(L)'
;MKLLSLIILTYNSEKDIYDCLKSVYQYNNIGDALEVIVVDNQSSEYEAMRIRLSTEYPQVRIVQNTHNGGYGQGNNVGIRIATAPIVAIMNPDVRLLMPTFAAMLQGFADKKVITCGAKQILTSGQQGWSIVCSYKMPPILRLVLRRIALRTDHYNYQYMYFAGAFFLVRKESFLKVGLFDENLFMYSEEPDIFIRLRKQFPDCKMCYYPNIQYLHKADSREFSPKRYRVQLTGDTYVFKKHHIDYRPHLVVNIWLTYIFQLRAILKHNAIESATYREQRKIIREFLRS
;
A
#
# COMPACT_ATOMS: atom_id res chain seq x y z
N MET A 1 11.45 -18.17 18.40
CA MET A 1 10.04 -17.81 18.10
C MET A 1 10.06 -16.64 17.13
N LYS A 2 9.25 -16.67 16.08
CA LYS A 2 9.13 -15.55 15.12
C LYS A 2 8.30 -14.42 15.73
N LEU A 3 8.80 -13.19 15.61
CA LEU A 3 8.12 -11.96 16.05
C LEU A 3 7.42 -11.24 14.90
N LEU A 4 7.98 -11.33 13.69
CA LEU A 4 7.51 -10.66 12.49
C LEU A 4 7.55 -11.61 11.30
N SER A 5 6.44 -11.73 10.55
CA SER A 5 6.41 -12.35 9.24
C SER A 5 6.27 -11.27 8.18
N LEU A 6 7.30 -11.08 7.36
CA LEU A 6 7.32 -10.14 6.24
C LEU A 6 6.78 -10.84 5.00
N ILE A 7 5.68 -10.32 4.46
CA ILE A 7 5.04 -10.81 3.24
C ILE A 7 5.45 -9.89 2.09
N ILE A 8 6.05 -10.45 1.04
CA ILE A 8 6.40 -9.74 -0.19
C ILE A 8 5.66 -10.43 -1.34
N LEU A 9 4.70 -9.71 -1.93
CA LEU A 9 3.95 -10.20 -3.07
C LEU A 9 4.65 -9.79 -4.37
N THR A 10 4.92 -10.76 -5.26
CA THR A 10 5.54 -10.53 -6.57
C THR A 10 4.58 -10.89 -7.71
N TYR A 11 4.68 -10.12 -8.80
CA TYR A 11 4.10 -10.44 -10.10
C TYR A 11 4.94 -9.77 -11.18
N ASN A 12 5.71 -10.57 -11.93
CA ASN A 12 6.68 -10.08 -12.92
C ASN A 12 7.60 -8.98 -12.34
N SER A 13 8.12 -9.22 -11.12
CA SER A 13 8.90 -8.24 -10.36
C SER A 13 10.33 -8.71 -10.09
N GLU A 14 10.90 -9.53 -10.98
CA GLU A 14 12.21 -10.16 -10.83
C GLU A 14 13.32 -9.12 -10.68
N LYS A 15 13.19 -7.97 -11.35
CA LYS A 15 14.16 -6.86 -11.24
C LYS A 15 14.18 -6.19 -9.89
N ASP A 16 13.08 -6.29 -9.15
CA ASP A 16 12.90 -5.57 -7.88
C ASP A 16 13.07 -6.45 -6.64
N ILE A 17 12.65 -7.72 -6.70
CA ILE A 17 12.64 -8.60 -5.52
C ILE A 17 14.03 -8.80 -4.89
N TYR A 18 15.09 -8.93 -5.69
CA TYR A 18 16.45 -9.18 -5.19
C TYR A 18 16.98 -7.99 -4.38
N ASP A 19 16.83 -6.77 -4.90
CA ASP A 19 17.23 -5.56 -4.18
C ASP A 19 16.34 -5.34 -2.95
N CYS A 20 15.06 -5.71 -3.01
CA CYS A 20 14.17 -5.68 -1.85
C CYS A 20 14.71 -6.55 -0.73
N LEU A 21 14.94 -7.83 -1.00
CA LEU A 21 15.48 -8.79 -0.05
C LEU A 21 16.87 -8.39 0.46
N LYS A 22 17.76 -7.90 -0.43
CA LYS A 22 19.06 -7.38 -0.03
C LYS A 22 18.90 -6.28 1.03
N SER A 23 18.00 -5.32 0.83
CA SER A 23 17.76 -4.25 1.81
C SER A 23 17.15 -4.79 3.11
N VAL A 24 16.22 -5.76 3.01
CA VAL A 24 15.60 -6.40 4.18
C VAL A 24 16.65 -7.06 5.07
N TYR A 25 17.54 -7.88 4.49
CA TYR A 25 18.57 -8.57 5.27
C TYR A 25 19.68 -7.64 5.74
N GLN A 26 20.04 -6.62 4.96
CA GLN A 26 21.01 -5.59 5.36
C GLN A 26 20.56 -4.83 6.62
N TYR A 27 19.29 -4.52 6.72
CA TYR A 27 18.72 -3.71 7.81
C TYR A 27 17.89 -4.53 8.81
N ASN A 28 17.95 -5.87 8.74
CA ASN A 28 17.31 -6.75 9.72
C ASN A 28 17.98 -6.59 11.09
N ASN A 29 17.26 -5.99 12.03
CA ASN A 29 17.72 -5.75 13.41
C ASN A 29 16.98 -6.59 14.46
N ILE A 30 16.30 -7.67 14.02
CA ILE A 30 15.63 -8.66 14.89
C ILE A 30 16.12 -10.10 14.63
N GLY A 31 17.16 -10.25 13.80
CA GLY A 31 17.81 -11.53 13.52
C GLY A 31 16.85 -12.63 13.11
N ASP A 32 16.96 -13.79 13.71
CA ASP A 32 16.13 -14.97 13.43
C ASP A 32 14.67 -14.82 13.85
N ALA A 33 14.29 -13.76 14.53
CA ALA A 33 12.89 -13.47 14.83
C ALA A 33 12.09 -12.97 13.60
N LEU A 34 12.78 -12.66 12.49
CA LEU A 34 12.18 -12.38 11.19
C LEU A 34 11.86 -13.68 10.44
N GLU A 35 10.65 -13.80 9.92
CA GLU A 35 10.24 -14.75 8.88
C GLU A 35 9.98 -13.95 7.60
N VAL A 36 10.52 -14.39 6.46
CA VAL A 36 10.26 -13.75 5.15
C VAL A 36 9.52 -14.74 4.25
N ILE A 37 8.41 -14.31 3.71
CA ILE A 37 7.53 -15.07 2.82
C ILE A 37 7.39 -14.30 1.51
N VAL A 38 7.87 -14.87 0.41
CA VAL A 38 7.64 -14.35 -0.94
C VAL A 38 6.49 -15.13 -1.55
N VAL A 39 5.43 -14.42 -1.91
CA VAL A 39 4.28 -14.99 -2.63
C VAL A 39 4.36 -14.54 -4.08
N ASP A 40 4.42 -15.48 -5.00
CA ASP A 40 4.40 -15.19 -6.43
C ASP A 40 2.99 -15.35 -7.01
N ASN A 41 2.50 -14.31 -7.67
CA ASN A 41 1.16 -14.23 -8.25
C ASN A 41 1.11 -14.70 -9.72
N GLN A 42 1.78 -15.86 -10.04
CA GLN A 42 1.87 -16.43 -11.39
C GLN A 42 2.72 -15.56 -12.34
N SER A 43 3.94 -15.23 -11.92
CA SER A 43 4.93 -14.59 -12.79
C SER A 43 5.37 -15.52 -13.92
N SER A 44 5.69 -14.97 -15.09
CA SER A 44 6.18 -15.72 -16.23
C SER A 44 7.54 -16.40 -15.95
N GLU A 45 8.42 -15.74 -15.19
CA GLU A 45 9.77 -16.19 -14.85
C GLU A 45 9.86 -16.81 -13.44
N TYR A 46 8.75 -17.37 -12.93
CA TYR A 46 8.69 -17.90 -11.56
C TYR A 46 9.80 -18.89 -11.23
N GLU A 47 10.03 -19.89 -12.08
CA GLU A 47 11.03 -20.93 -11.81
C GLU A 47 12.45 -20.37 -11.73
N ALA A 48 12.82 -19.46 -12.62
CA ALA A 48 14.11 -18.80 -12.59
C ALA A 48 14.29 -17.97 -11.31
N MET A 49 13.27 -17.21 -10.94
CA MET A 49 13.23 -16.43 -9.69
C MET A 49 13.32 -17.37 -8.47
N ARG A 50 12.54 -18.44 -8.43
CA ARG A 50 12.50 -19.39 -7.31
C ARG A 50 13.88 -20.04 -7.10
N ILE A 51 14.52 -20.54 -8.17
CA ILE A 51 15.85 -21.18 -8.10
C ILE A 51 16.86 -20.17 -7.52
N ARG A 52 16.91 -18.97 -8.07
CA ARG A 52 17.85 -17.94 -7.63
C ARG A 52 17.61 -17.54 -6.17
N LEU A 53 16.36 -17.29 -5.78
CA LEU A 53 16.01 -16.92 -4.40
C LEU A 53 16.35 -18.06 -3.42
N SER A 54 16.09 -19.31 -3.77
CA SER A 54 16.44 -20.46 -2.92
C SER A 54 17.94 -20.62 -2.72
N THR A 55 18.75 -20.18 -3.69
CA THR A 55 20.22 -20.21 -3.61
C THR A 55 20.75 -19.03 -2.79
N GLU A 56 20.30 -17.81 -3.08
CA GLU A 56 20.81 -16.59 -2.43
C GLU A 56 20.22 -16.36 -1.03
N TYR A 57 18.98 -16.82 -0.79
CA TYR A 57 18.22 -16.60 0.45
C TYR A 57 17.50 -17.89 0.88
N PRO A 58 18.21 -18.98 1.26
CA PRO A 58 17.60 -20.28 1.60
C PRO A 58 16.62 -20.24 2.76
N GLN A 59 16.67 -19.21 3.60
CA GLN A 59 15.74 -18.98 4.71
C GLN A 59 14.41 -18.33 4.28
N VAL A 60 14.28 -17.87 3.04
CA VAL A 60 13.04 -17.29 2.52
C VAL A 60 12.06 -18.41 2.13
N ARG A 61 10.85 -18.33 2.64
CA ARG A 61 9.76 -19.20 2.21
C ARG A 61 9.14 -18.67 0.93
N ILE A 62 9.23 -19.44 -0.16
CA ILE A 62 8.68 -19.05 -1.46
C ILE A 62 7.43 -19.87 -1.73
N VAL A 63 6.34 -19.21 -2.11
CA VAL A 63 5.05 -19.84 -2.41
C VAL A 63 4.50 -19.26 -3.70
N GLN A 64 4.16 -20.14 -4.65
CA GLN A 64 3.43 -19.73 -5.85
C GLN A 64 1.93 -19.76 -5.56
N ASN A 65 1.24 -18.69 -5.88
CA ASN A 65 -0.22 -18.64 -5.83
C ASN A 65 -0.83 -19.48 -6.97
N THR A 66 -2.04 -19.96 -6.82
CA THR A 66 -2.73 -20.78 -7.83
C THR A 66 -3.13 -19.95 -9.07
N HIS A 67 -3.31 -18.65 -8.91
CA HIS A 67 -3.66 -17.70 -9.96
C HIS A 67 -3.28 -16.27 -9.55
N ASN A 68 -3.23 -15.34 -10.49
CA ASN A 68 -3.09 -13.94 -10.19
C ASN A 68 -4.44 -13.35 -9.73
N GLY A 69 -4.71 -13.39 -8.45
CA GLY A 69 -5.90 -12.82 -7.82
C GLY A 69 -5.78 -11.35 -7.43
N GLY A 70 -4.70 -10.68 -7.83
CA GLY A 70 -4.42 -9.28 -7.49
C GLY A 70 -3.69 -9.10 -6.16
N TYR A 71 -3.61 -7.83 -5.73
CA TYR A 71 -2.79 -7.45 -4.57
C TYR A 71 -3.32 -8.04 -3.26
N GLY A 72 -4.60 -7.87 -2.99
CA GLY A 72 -5.21 -8.31 -1.72
C GLY A 72 -5.19 -9.83 -1.57
N GLN A 73 -5.62 -10.55 -2.60
CA GLN A 73 -5.69 -12.01 -2.58
C GLN A 73 -4.30 -12.64 -2.44
N GLY A 74 -3.30 -12.15 -3.20
CA GLY A 74 -1.93 -12.66 -3.12
C GLY A 74 -1.30 -12.42 -1.74
N ASN A 75 -1.46 -11.23 -1.14
CA ASN A 75 -1.02 -10.99 0.24
C ASN A 75 -1.73 -11.87 1.25
N ASN A 76 -3.03 -12.15 1.08
CA ASN A 76 -3.79 -13.05 1.95
C ASN A 76 -3.21 -14.47 1.99
N VAL A 77 -2.68 -14.98 0.87
CA VAL A 77 -1.99 -16.28 0.83
C VAL A 77 -0.80 -16.27 1.81
N GLY A 78 0.05 -15.25 1.74
CA GLY A 78 1.19 -15.11 2.65
C GLY A 78 0.78 -14.93 4.10
N ILE A 79 -0.25 -14.12 4.39
CA ILE A 79 -0.72 -13.86 5.75
C ILE A 79 -1.26 -15.14 6.40
N ARG A 80 -1.98 -15.97 5.65
CA ARG A 80 -2.55 -17.23 6.18
C ARG A 80 -1.46 -18.18 6.66
N ILE A 81 -0.34 -18.26 5.96
CA ILE A 81 0.77 -19.17 6.28
C ILE A 81 1.83 -18.56 7.20
N ALA A 82 1.79 -17.27 7.46
CA ALA A 82 2.68 -16.56 8.38
C ALA A 82 2.61 -17.14 9.79
N THR A 83 3.75 -17.28 10.48
CA THR A 83 3.82 -17.89 11.81
C THR A 83 3.89 -16.87 12.94
N ALA A 84 4.33 -15.65 12.65
CA ALA A 84 4.47 -14.59 13.65
C ALA A 84 3.15 -13.90 14.01
N PRO A 85 3.03 -13.34 15.24
CA PRO A 85 1.84 -12.60 15.67
C PRO A 85 1.67 -11.25 14.97
N ILE A 86 2.76 -10.67 14.45
CA ILE A 86 2.75 -9.45 13.65
C ILE A 86 3.13 -9.81 12.22
N VAL A 87 2.39 -9.30 11.26
CA VAL A 87 2.74 -9.41 9.85
C VAL A 87 3.08 -8.05 9.27
N ALA A 88 4.06 -8.00 8.39
CA ALA A 88 4.37 -6.84 7.57
C ALA A 88 3.98 -7.14 6.13
N ILE A 89 3.34 -6.19 5.46
CA ILE A 89 3.10 -6.21 4.03
C ILE A 89 4.14 -5.30 3.39
N MET A 90 4.83 -5.78 2.36
CA MET A 90 5.85 -5.01 1.65
C MET A 90 5.79 -5.28 0.15
N ASN A 91 5.79 -4.21 -0.64
CA ASN A 91 5.91 -4.35 -2.09
C ASN A 91 7.34 -4.72 -2.51
N PRO A 92 7.53 -5.44 -3.62
CA PRO A 92 8.86 -5.85 -4.09
C PRO A 92 9.72 -4.66 -4.55
N ASP A 93 9.12 -3.52 -4.87
CA ASP A 93 9.80 -2.27 -5.25
C ASP A 93 10.08 -1.32 -4.06
N VAL A 94 9.96 -1.84 -2.84
CA VAL A 94 10.38 -1.16 -1.59
C VAL A 94 11.82 -1.52 -1.26
N ARG A 95 12.56 -0.56 -0.67
CA ARG A 95 13.90 -0.74 -0.09
C ARG A 95 13.92 -0.15 1.31
N LEU A 96 14.34 -0.91 2.30
CA LEU A 96 14.64 -0.36 3.60
C LEU A 96 15.89 0.51 3.49
N LEU A 97 15.90 1.64 4.20
CA LEU A 97 17.01 2.60 4.22
C LEU A 97 17.76 2.58 5.56
N MET A 98 17.20 1.90 6.57
CA MET A 98 17.70 1.87 7.93
C MET A 98 17.10 0.69 8.71
N PRO A 99 17.69 0.31 9.87
CA PRO A 99 17.09 -0.66 10.79
C PRO A 99 15.68 -0.23 11.21
N THR A 100 14.68 -1.07 10.94
CA THR A 100 13.26 -0.67 10.96
C THR A 100 12.42 -1.52 11.91
N PHE A 101 12.64 -2.85 11.90
CA PHE A 101 11.69 -3.78 12.48
C PHE A 101 11.58 -3.68 14.01
N ALA A 102 12.70 -3.63 14.73
CA ALA A 102 12.68 -3.60 16.19
C ALA A 102 11.89 -2.39 16.74
N ALA A 103 12.12 -1.20 16.17
CA ALA A 103 11.44 0.02 16.59
C ALA A 103 9.93 -0.04 16.29
N MET A 104 9.52 -0.53 15.10
CA MET A 104 8.11 -0.66 14.77
C MET A 104 7.40 -1.73 15.61
N LEU A 105 8.10 -2.83 15.98
CA LEU A 105 7.55 -3.88 16.84
C LEU A 105 7.30 -3.39 18.27
N GLN A 106 8.10 -2.45 18.80
CA GLN A 106 7.87 -1.86 20.12
C GLN A 106 6.48 -1.22 20.25
N GLY A 107 5.95 -0.64 19.16
CA GLY A 107 4.60 -0.09 19.16
C GLY A 107 3.51 -1.10 19.53
N PHE A 108 3.71 -2.37 19.19
CA PHE A 108 2.75 -3.44 19.51
C PHE A 108 2.79 -3.93 20.97
N ALA A 109 3.67 -3.37 21.83
CA ALA A 109 3.61 -3.60 23.28
C ALA A 109 2.28 -3.07 23.87
N ASP A 110 1.77 -1.95 23.35
CA ASP A 110 0.39 -1.53 23.60
C ASP A 110 -0.58 -2.44 22.83
N LYS A 111 -1.39 -3.21 23.54
CA LYS A 111 -2.37 -4.13 22.94
C LYS A 111 -3.42 -3.43 22.06
N LYS A 112 -3.64 -2.13 22.27
CA LYS A 112 -4.54 -1.31 21.44
C LYS A 112 -3.94 -0.98 20.07
N VAL A 113 -2.61 -1.05 19.91
CA VAL A 113 -1.96 -0.81 18.62
C VAL A 113 -2.15 -2.02 17.72
N ILE A 114 -2.84 -1.79 16.59
CA ILE A 114 -3.13 -2.84 15.61
C ILE A 114 -2.34 -2.67 14.31
N THR A 115 -1.89 -1.46 13.97
CA THR A 115 -1.05 -1.22 12.79
C THR A 115 0.05 -0.20 13.07
N CYS A 116 1.18 -0.37 12.38
CA CYS A 116 2.30 0.58 12.38
C CYS A 116 2.74 0.87 10.94
N GLY A 117 3.03 2.13 10.65
CA GLY A 117 3.53 2.57 9.35
C GLY A 117 4.76 3.46 9.48
N ALA A 118 5.51 3.59 8.40
CA ALA A 118 6.75 4.34 8.31
C ALA A 118 6.70 5.36 7.16
N LYS A 119 7.70 6.24 7.09
CA LYS A 119 7.78 7.30 6.10
C LYS A 119 8.27 6.79 4.75
N GLN A 120 7.48 6.99 3.71
CA GLN A 120 7.86 6.68 2.33
C GLN A 120 8.67 7.81 1.73
N ILE A 121 9.80 7.45 1.11
CA ILE A 121 10.63 8.33 0.27
C ILE A 121 10.59 7.81 -1.16
N LEU A 122 10.45 8.69 -2.13
CA LEU A 122 10.48 8.38 -3.55
C LEU A 122 11.91 8.37 -4.10
N THR A 123 12.13 7.85 -5.30
CA THR A 123 13.46 7.86 -5.95
C THR A 123 13.97 9.27 -6.21
N SER A 124 13.08 10.25 -6.35
CA SER A 124 13.41 11.67 -6.42
C SER A 124 13.93 12.27 -5.11
N GLY A 125 13.95 11.50 -4.00
CA GLY A 125 14.27 11.98 -2.65
C GLY A 125 13.11 12.72 -1.96
N GLN A 126 12.01 12.95 -2.66
CA GLN A 126 10.83 13.59 -2.07
C GLN A 126 10.04 12.60 -1.20
N GLN A 127 9.30 13.15 -0.23
CA GLN A 127 8.36 12.34 0.54
C GLN A 127 7.23 11.83 -0.35
N GLY A 128 7.03 10.53 -0.33
CA GLY A 128 5.90 9.87 -0.99
C GLY A 128 4.65 9.84 -0.11
N TRP A 129 3.65 9.12 -0.57
CA TRP A 129 2.36 9.01 0.11
C TRP A 129 2.40 7.92 1.19
N SER A 130 3.05 8.23 2.31
CA SER A 130 3.08 7.33 3.47
C SER A 130 1.71 7.21 4.13
N ILE A 131 0.95 8.31 4.11
CA ILE A 131 -0.31 8.48 4.81
C ILE A 131 -1.38 8.92 3.81
N VAL A 132 -2.55 8.32 3.90
CA VAL A 132 -3.73 8.62 3.08
C VAL A 132 -4.91 8.96 3.98
N CYS A 133 -5.68 9.99 3.60
CA CYS A 133 -6.88 10.37 4.35
C CYS A 133 -8.08 9.48 4.00
N SER A 134 -8.88 9.15 4.99
CA SER A 134 -10.05 8.28 4.87
C SER A 134 -11.07 8.79 3.84
N TYR A 135 -11.69 7.87 3.11
CA TYR A 135 -12.78 8.15 2.18
C TYR A 135 -14.05 8.70 2.85
N LYS A 136 -14.20 8.51 4.16
CA LYS A 136 -15.29 9.10 4.94
C LYS A 136 -15.20 10.62 5.09
N MET A 137 -14.05 11.20 4.75
CA MET A 137 -13.85 12.66 4.82
C MET A 137 -14.33 13.34 3.53
N PRO A 138 -14.86 14.57 3.62
CA PRO A 138 -15.15 15.39 2.45
C PRO A 138 -13.93 15.52 1.53
N PRO A 139 -14.09 15.41 0.20
CA PRO A 139 -12.96 15.34 -0.73
C PRO A 139 -11.98 16.52 -0.64
N ILE A 140 -12.49 17.74 -0.50
CA ILE A 140 -11.66 18.96 -0.39
C ILE A 140 -10.84 18.93 0.91
N LEU A 141 -11.48 18.57 2.03
CA LEU A 141 -10.80 18.47 3.33
C LEU A 141 -9.69 17.41 3.29
N ARG A 142 -9.93 16.27 2.61
CA ARG A 142 -8.91 15.24 2.37
C ARG A 142 -7.66 15.81 1.69
N LEU A 143 -7.83 16.64 0.66
CA LEU A 143 -6.69 17.24 -0.07
C LEU A 143 -5.88 18.19 0.81
N VAL A 144 -6.56 19.02 1.60
CA VAL A 144 -5.90 19.97 2.49
C VAL A 144 -5.15 19.23 3.59
N LEU A 145 -5.82 18.33 4.31
CA LEU A 145 -5.21 17.58 5.41
C LEU A 145 -4.07 16.68 4.95
N ARG A 146 -4.18 16.08 3.75
CA ARG A 146 -3.07 15.31 3.17
C ARG A 146 -1.84 16.18 2.93
N ARG A 147 -2.01 17.41 2.39
CA ARG A 147 -0.88 18.33 2.19
C ARG A 147 -0.23 18.75 3.50
N ILE A 148 -1.04 19.00 4.53
CA ILE A 148 -0.54 19.32 5.87
C ILE A 148 0.22 18.11 6.43
N ALA A 149 -0.38 16.92 6.41
CA ALA A 149 0.24 15.70 6.92
C ALA A 149 1.60 15.40 6.26
N LEU A 150 1.71 15.57 4.93
CA LEU A 150 2.96 15.38 4.21
C LEU A 150 4.05 16.40 4.57
N ARG A 151 3.67 17.63 4.96
CA ARG A 151 4.63 18.67 5.32
C ARG A 151 5.07 18.64 6.78
N THR A 152 4.19 18.16 7.65
CA THR A 152 4.38 18.24 9.11
C THR A 152 4.62 16.88 9.75
N ASP A 153 4.59 15.79 8.95
CA ASP A 153 4.57 14.40 9.43
C ASP A 153 3.43 14.13 10.45
N HIS A 154 2.39 14.99 10.44
CA HIS A 154 1.26 14.84 11.34
C HIS A 154 0.41 13.64 10.91
N TYR A 155 0.18 12.72 11.84
CA TYR A 155 -0.66 11.56 11.63
C TYR A 155 -1.78 11.51 12.67
N ASN A 156 -3.01 11.38 12.18
CA ASN A 156 -4.18 11.15 13.02
C ASN A 156 -4.84 9.83 12.62
N TYR A 157 -4.72 8.82 13.48
CA TYR A 157 -5.23 7.47 13.23
C TYR A 157 -6.75 7.38 13.06
N GLN A 158 -7.53 8.39 13.49
CA GLN A 158 -8.98 8.42 13.29
C GLN A 158 -9.38 8.69 11.85
N TYR A 159 -8.56 9.49 11.13
CA TYR A 159 -8.89 9.98 9.79
C TYR A 159 -7.88 9.57 8.72
N MET A 160 -6.77 8.95 9.11
CA MET A 160 -5.68 8.59 8.20
C MET A 160 -5.35 7.11 8.32
N TYR A 161 -4.79 6.53 7.26
CA TYR A 161 -4.28 5.17 7.20
C TYR A 161 -2.99 5.14 6.38
N PHE A 162 -2.27 4.02 6.43
CA PHE A 162 -0.99 3.87 5.72
C PHE A 162 -1.22 3.42 4.28
N ALA A 163 -0.32 3.86 3.38
CA ALA A 163 -0.24 3.33 2.03
C ALA A 163 0.24 1.87 2.06
N GLY A 164 -0.25 1.06 1.14
CA GLY A 164 -0.01 -0.39 1.11
C GLY A 164 1.41 -0.81 0.76
N ALA A 165 2.31 0.12 0.41
CA ALA A 165 3.66 -0.22 0.03
C ALA A 165 4.47 -0.88 1.15
N PHE A 166 4.31 -0.42 2.40
CA PHE A 166 4.94 -1.01 3.59
C PHE A 166 4.22 -0.60 4.88
N PHE A 167 3.67 -1.57 5.60
CA PHE A 167 3.11 -1.38 6.94
C PHE A 167 3.09 -2.71 7.71
N LEU A 168 3.03 -2.62 9.04
CA LEU A 168 2.89 -3.76 9.94
C LEU A 168 1.47 -3.80 10.51
N VAL A 169 0.96 -5.01 10.75
CA VAL A 169 -0.36 -5.21 11.34
C VAL A 169 -0.37 -6.42 12.27
N ARG A 170 -1.16 -6.35 13.35
CA ARG A 170 -1.42 -7.48 14.23
C ARG A 170 -2.23 -8.54 13.47
N LYS A 171 -1.63 -9.73 13.27
CA LYS A 171 -2.22 -10.83 12.45
C LYS A 171 -3.63 -11.19 12.92
N GLU A 172 -3.82 -11.37 14.23
CA GLU A 172 -5.13 -11.71 14.80
C GLU A 172 -6.21 -10.68 14.44
N SER A 173 -5.88 -9.37 14.55
CA SER A 173 -6.83 -8.31 14.20
C SER A 173 -7.17 -8.32 12.73
N PHE A 174 -6.19 -8.62 11.88
CA PHE A 174 -6.38 -8.70 10.43
C PHE A 174 -7.25 -9.89 10.03
N LEU A 175 -7.04 -11.06 10.66
CA LEU A 175 -7.88 -12.24 10.48
C LEU A 175 -9.35 -11.99 10.93
N LYS A 176 -9.53 -11.32 12.08
CA LYS A 176 -10.88 -11.00 12.60
C LYS A 176 -11.71 -10.13 11.67
N VAL A 177 -11.09 -9.28 10.87
CA VAL A 177 -11.79 -8.46 9.88
C VAL A 177 -11.88 -9.09 8.49
N GLY A 178 -11.40 -10.33 8.31
CA GLY A 178 -11.51 -11.11 7.08
C GLY A 178 -10.41 -10.81 6.06
N LEU A 179 -9.25 -10.28 6.49
CA LEU A 179 -8.10 -9.98 5.62
C LEU A 179 -8.42 -8.92 4.55
N PHE A 180 -7.62 -8.84 3.46
CA PHE A 180 -7.97 -8.01 2.30
C PHE A 180 -9.20 -8.57 1.59
N ASP A 181 -10.01 -7.70 1.00
CA ASP A 181 -11.15 -8.11 0.18
C ASP A 181 -10.67 -8.62 -1.19
N GLU A 182 -10.89 -9.90 -1.45
CA GLU A 182 -10.44 -10.56 -2.67
C GLU A 182 -11.27 -10.19 -3.92
N ASN A 183 -12.37 -9.44 -3.76
CA ASN A 183 -13.08 -8.82 -4.87
C ASN A 183 -12.35 -7.58 -5.43
N LEU A 184 -11.34 -7.05 -4.72
CA LEU A 184 -10.46 -5.98 -5.19
C LEU A 184 -9.22 -6.60 -5.85
N PHE A 185 -9.09 -6.40 -7.17
CA PHE A 185 -7.92 -6.91 -7.87
C PHE A 185 -6.66 -6.08 -7.55
N MET A 186 -6.78 -4.76 -7.60
CA MET A 186 -5.68 -3.82 -7.34
C MET A 186 -6.22 -2.43 -7.04
N TYR A 187 -5.61 -1.74 -6.08
CA TYR A 187 -6.00 -0.45 -5.52
C TYR A 187 -7.26 -0.50 -4.65
N SER A 188 -7.32 0.40 -3.69
CA SER A 188 -8.42 0.56 -2.73
C SER A 188 -8.55 -0.53 -1.66
N GLU A 189 -7.59 -1.47 -1.57
CA GLU A 189 -7.54 -2.46 -0.50
C GLU A 189 -7.31 -1.80 0.86
N GLU A 190 -6.43 -0.79 0.92
CA GLU A 190 -6.10 -0.12 2.17
C GLU A 190 -7.30 0.67 2.74
N PRO A 191 -8.02 1.52 1.97
CA PRO A 191 -9.22 2.17 2.51
C PRO A 191 -10.25 1.18 3.01
N ASP A 192 -10.47 0.06 2.32
CA ASP A 192 -11.39 -0.98 2.75
C ASP A 192 -10.97 -1.61 4.08
N ILE A 193 -9.74 -2.13 4.15
CA ILE A 193 -9.26 -2.83 5.36
C ILE A 193 -9.18 -1.90 6.56
N PHE A 194 -8.73 -0.65 6.41
CA PHE A 194 -8.64 0.29 7.52
C PHE A 194 -10.02 0.75 8.02
N ILE A 195 -11.04 0.84 7.15
CA ILE A 195 -12.42 1.10 7.57
C ILE A 195 -12.94 -0.09 8.39
N ARG A 196 -12.70 -1.34 7.95
CA ARG A 196 -13.13 -2.55 8.67
C ARG A 196 -12.40 -2.71 10.02
N LEU A 197 -11.09 -2.47 10.08
CA LEU A 197 -10.33 -2.49 11.32
C LEU A 197 -10.88 -1.49 12.35
N ARG A 198 -11.15 -0.24 11.97
CA ARG A 198 -11.72 0.76 12.88
C ARG A 198 -13.13 0.43 13.31
N LYS A 199 -13.95 -0.16 12.43
CA LYS A 199 -15.32 -0.59 12.78
C LYS A 199 -15.30 -1.72 13.80
N GLN A 200 -14.39 -2.69 13.63
CA GLN A 200 -14.28 -3.85 14.53
C GLN A 200 -13.58 -3.51 15.86
N PHE A 201 -12.64 -2.57 15.83
CA PHE A 201 -11.83 -2.17 16.98
C PHE A 201 -11.88 -0.65 17.15
N PRO A 202 -12.98 -0.07 17.69
CA PRO A 202 -13.16 1.38 17.76
C PRO A 202 -12.09 2.08 18.60
N ASP A 203 -11.57 1.42 19.64
CA ASP A 203 -10.53 1.95 20.54
C ASP A 203 -9.10 1.64 20.08
N CYS A 204 -8.94 1.07 18.87
CA CYS A 204 -7.62 0.73 18.36
C CYS A 204 -6.79 1.97 18.06
N LYS A 205 -5.48 1.81 18.21
CA LYS A 205 -4.47 2.78 17.82
C LYS A 205 -3.72 2.31 16.58
N MET A 206 -3.22 3.27 15.82
CA MET A 206 -2.33 3.06 14.68
C MET A 206 -1.15 4.02 14.86
N CYS A 207 0.09 3.48 14.81
CA CYS A 207 1.30 4.26 15.07
C CYS A 207 2.01 4.61 13.78
N TYR A 208 2.41 5.86 13.62
CA TYR A 208 3.25 6.33 12.53
C TYR A 208 4.63 6.70 13.02
N TYR A 209 5.66 6.23 12.31
CA TYR A 209 7.06 6.46 12.61
C TYR A 209 7.72 7.34 11.53
N PRO A 210 7.64 8.68 11.62
CA PRO A 210 8.18 9.57 10.59
C PRO A 210 9.70 9.52 10.47
N ASN A 211 10.39 9.12 11.53
CA ASN A 211 11.86 8.98 11.56
C ASN A 211 12.35 7.65 10.96
N ILE A 212 11.45 6.69 10.72
CA ILE A 212 11.75 5.44 10.02
C ILE A 212 11.38 5.63 8.55
N GLN A 213 12.37 5.48 7.67
CA GLN A 213 12.21 5.76 6.24
C GLN A 213 12.45 4.51 5.39
N TYR A 214 11.67 4.39 4.34
CA TYR A 214 11.85 3.40 3.28
C TYR A 214 11.70 4.04 1.91
N LEU A 215 12.45 3.54 0.92
CA LEU A 215 12.32 3.94 -0.48
C LEU A 215 11.21 3.13 -1.14
N HIS A 216 10.38 3.79 -1.97
CA HIS A 216 9.41 3.13 -2.84
C HIS A 216 9.54 3.69 -4.26
N LYS A 217 9.77 2.83 -5.24
CA LYS A 217 9.99 3.21 -6.65
C LYS A 217 8.69 3.57 -7.39
N ALA A 218 7.72 4.17 -6.70
CA ALA A 218 6.38 4.45 -7.26
C ALA A 218 6.35 5.58 -8.29
N ASP A 219 7.29 6.53 -8.22
CA ASP A 219 7.36 7.72 -9.05
C ASP A 219 7.84 7.47 -10.49
N SER A 220 8.33 6.29 -10.79
CA SER A 220 8.74 5.88 -12.14
C SER A 220 7.58 5.43 -13.04
N ARG A 221 6.34 5.40 -12.51
CA ARG A 221 5.18 4.83 -13.23
C ARG A 221 4.47 5.88 -14.07
N GLU A 222 4.48 5.72 -15.39
CA GLU A 222 3.69 6.54 -16.30
C GLU A 222 2.18 6.34 -16.11
N PHE A 223 1.40 7.38 -16.48
CA PHE A 223 -0.06 7.28 -16.47
C PHE A 223 -0.54 6.19 -17.45
N SER A 224 -1.48 5.37 -16.99
CA SER A 224 -2.16 4.35 -17.80
C SER A 224 -3.68 4.47 -17.64
N PRO A 225 -4.44 4.70 -18.71
CA PRO A 225 -5.89 4.72 -18.68
C PRO A 225 -6.49 3.43 -18.10
N LYS A 226 -5.92 2.26 -18.46
CA LYS A 226 -6.35 0.96 -17.95
C LYS A 226 -6.19 0.88 -16.42
N ARG A 227 -5.02 1.25 -15.88
CA ARG A 227 -4.78 1.26 -14.43
C ARG A 227 -5.71 2.23 -13.71
N TYR A 228 -5.94 3.39 -14.28
CA TYR A 228 -6.83 4.39 -13.69
C TYR A 228 -8.29 3.91 -13.64
N ARG A 229 -8.76 3.17 -14.65
CA ARG A 229 -10.08 2.52 -14.61
C ARG A 229 -10.17 1.46 -13.51
N VAL A 230 -9.15 0.62 -13.39
CA VAL A 230 -9.08 -0.38 -12.31
C VAL A 230 -9.16 0.31 -10.94
N GLN A 231 -8.41 1.38 -10.74
CA GLN A 231 -8.46 2.16 -9.51
C GLN A 231 -9.86 2.73 -9.22
N LEU A 232 -10.49 3.38 -10.21
CA LEU A 232 -11.84 3.95 -10.03
C LEU A 232 -12.90 2.86 -9.79
N THR A 233 -12.75 1.68 -10.40
CA THR A 233 -13.61 0.52 -10.13
C THR A 233 -13.48 0.08 -8.67
N GLY A 234 -12.24 -0.07 -8.17
CA GLY A 234 -11.97 -0.38 -6.77
C GLY A 234 -12.52 0.69 -5.83
N ASP A 235 -12.23 1.97 -6.11
CA ASP A 235 -12.73 3.10 -5.30
C ASP A 235 -14.26 3.09 -5.20
N THR A 236 -14.96 2.97 -6.33
CA THR A 236 -16.44 2.94 -6.35
C THR A 236 -17.02 1.71 -5.66
N TYR A 237 -16.37 0.55 -5.79
CA TYR A 237 -16.73 -0.66 -5.03
C TYR A 237 -16.63 -0.42 -3.53
N VAL A 238 -15.50 0.12 -3.05
CA VAL A 238 -15.28 0.41 -1.61
C VAL A 238 -16.27 1.45 -1.10
N PHE A 239 -16.55 2.50 -1.86
CA PHE A 239 -17.57 3.49 -1.51
C PHE A 239 -18.94 2.84 -1.32
N LYS A 240 -19.40 2.04 -2.29
CA LYS A 240 -20.67 1.32 -2.24
C LYS A 240 -20.72 0.35 -1.05
N LYS A 241 -19.67 -0.46 -0.85
CA LYS A 241 -19.54 -1.43 0.25
C LYS A 241 -19.67 -0.78 1.63
N HIS A 242 -19.13 0.44 1.78
CA HIS A 242 -19.14 1.16 3.06
C HIS A 242 -20.23 2.24 3.15
N HIS A 243 -21.19 2.24 2.23
CA HIS A 243 -22.31 3.21 2.17
C HIS A 243 -21.85 4.66 2.16
N ILE A 244 -20.76 4.95 1.40
CA ILE A 244 -20.23 6.30 1.20
C ILE A 244 -20.67 6.78 -0.18
N ASP A 245 -21.23 7.98 -0.27
CA ASP A 245 -21.55 8.56 -1.58
C ASP A 245 -20.25 8.90 -2.34
N TYR A 246 -20.04 8.25 -3.47
CA TYR A 246 -18.84 8.43 -4.29
C TYR A 246 -18.94 9.63 -5.25
N ARG A 247 -20.15 10.11 -5.56
CA ARG A 247 -20.36 11.19 -6.54
C ARG A 247 -19.63 12.48 -6.18
N PRO A 248 -19.69 13.01 -4.94
CA PRO A 248 -18.92 14.19 -4.55
C PRO A 248 -17.42 14.02 -4.79
N HIS A 249 -16.89 12.82 -4.54
CA HIS A 249 -15.47 12.53 -4.76
C HIS A 249 -15.09 12.59 -6.24
N LEU A 250 -15.92 12.03 -7.12
CA LEU A 250 -15.70 12.09 -8.56
C LEU A 250 -15.86 13.51 -9.12
N VAL A 251 -16.87 14.26 -8.65
CA VAL A 251 -17.07 15.67 -9.05
C VAL A 251 -15.87 16.53 -8.68
N VAL A 252 -15.39 16.43 -7.44
CA VAL A 252 -14.19 17.16 -7.01
C VAL A 252 -12.96 16.75 -7.83
N ASN A 253 -12.79 15.45 -8.12
CA ASN A 253 -11.69 14.99 -8.96
C ASN A 253 -11.78 15.58 -10.39
N ILE A 254 -12.97 15.73 -10.99
CA ILE A 254 -13.14 16.43 -12.27
C ILE A 254 -12.61 17.87 -12.18
N TRP A 255 -13.02 18.63 -11.16
CA TRP A 255 -12.55 20.01 -10.99
C TRP A 255 -11.04 20.09 -10.81
N LEU A 256 -10.47 19.18 -10.05
CA LEU A 256 -9.02 19.09 -9.89
C LEU A 256 -8.29 18.81 -11.21
N THR A 257 -8.84 17.95 -12.08
CA THR A 257 -8.23 17.72 -13.40
C THR A 257 -8.23 18.97 -14.27
N TYR A 258 -9.22 19.86 -14.15
CA TYR A 258 -9.18 21.15 -14.85
C TYR A 258 -8.08 22.07 -14.31
N ILE A 259 -7.98 22.18 -12.97
CA ILE A 259 -6.96 23.02 -12.31
C ILE A 259 -5.55 22.52 -12.69
N PHE A 260 -5.32 21.23 -12.60
CA PHE A 260 -4.02 20.64 -12.92
C PHE A 260 -3.70 20.72 -14.42
N GLN A 261 -4.71 20.55 -15.28
CA GLN A 261 -4.53 20.75 -16.73
C GLN A 261 -4.13 22.18 -17.05
N LEU A 262 -4.79 23.17 -16.47
CA LEU A 262 -4.41 24.59 -16.66
C LEU A 262 -2.96 24.82 -16.21
N ARG A 263 -2.56 24.28 -15.07
CA ARG A 263 -1.18 24.37 -14.60
C ARG A 263 -0.19 23.68 -15.56
N ALA A 264 -0.54 22.53 -16.13
CA ALA A 264 0.28 21.85 -17.12
C ALA A 264 0.44 22.66 -18.40
N ILE A 265 -0.64 23.31 -18.88
CA ILE A 265 -0.61 24.23 -20.04
C ILE A 265 0.32 25.40 -19.76
N LEU A 266 0.21 26.05 -18.60
CA LEU A 266 1.07 27.17 -18.21
C LEU A 266 2.56 26.79 -18.09
N LYS A 267 2.83 25.51 -17.84
CA LYS A 267 4.19 24.93 -17.81
C LYS A 267 4.65 24.36 -19.16
N HIS A 268 3.85 24.55 -20.22
CA HIS A 268 4.10 23.98 -21.55
C HIS A 268 4.28 22.44 -21.54
N ASN A 269 3.65 21.72 -20.60
CA ASN A 269 3.69 20.26 -20.50
C ASN A 269 2.47 19.63 -21.20
N ALA A 270 2.63 19.33 -22.50
CA ALA A 270 1.56 18.79 -23.33
C ALA A 270 1.14 17.36 -22.89
N ILE A 271 2.09 16.52 -22.46
CA ILE A 271 1.84 15.14 -22.02
C ILE A 271 0.97 15.16 -20.75
N GLU A 272 1.35 15.95 -19.76
CA GLU A 272 0.60 16.06 -18.51
C GLU A 272 -0.81 16.65 -18.76
N SER A 273 -0.93 17.65 -19.66
CA SER A 273 -2.22 18.20 -20.06
C SER A 273 -3.13 17.16 -20.72
N ALA A 274 -2.59 16.30 -21.59
CA ALA A 274 -3.34 15.22 -22.22
C ALA A 274 -3.79 14.16 -21.19
N THR A 275 -2.92 13.84 -20.22
CA THR A 275 -3.23 12.94 -19.09
C THR A 275 -4.46 13.42 -18.33
N TYR A 276 -4.53 14.69 -17.93
CA TYR A 276 -5.69 15.21 -17.20
C TYR A 276 -6.97 15.22 -18.03
N ARG A 277 -6.89 15.40 -19.35
CA ARG A 277 -8.05 15.25 -20.24
C ARG A 277 -8.58 13.83 -20.25
N GLU A 278 -7.70 12.85 -20.35
CA GLU A 278 -8.09 11.43 -20.37
C GLU A 278 -8.66 10.99 -19.02
N GLN A 279 -8.03 11.39 -17.90
CA GLN A 279 -8.57 11.14 -16.56
C GLN A 279 -10.00 11.67 -16.42
N ARG A 280 -10.26 12.91 -16.84
CA ARG A 280 -11.58 13.53 -16.77
C ARG A 280 -12.63 12.80 -17.62
N LYS A 281 -12.24 12.31 -18.80
CA LYS A 281 -13.12 11.50 -19.64
C LYS A 281 -13.54 10.22 -18.91
N ILE A 282 -12.57 9.51 -18.34
CA ILE A 282 -12.82 8.27 -17.59
C ILE A 282 -13.71 8.55 -16.36
N ILE A 283 -13.43 9.60 -15.57
CA ILE A 283 -14.26 9.92 -14.39
C ILE A 283 -15.72 10.19 -14.80
N ARG A 284 -15.96 10.88 -15.93
CA ARG A 284 -17.33 11.14 -16.43
C ARG A 284 -18.08 9.86 -16.80
N GLU A 285 -17.40 8.84 -17.30
CA GLU A 285 -18.00 7.53 -17.56
C GLU A 285 -18.52 6.91 -16.25
N PHE A 286 -17.72 6.95 -15.17
CA PHE A 286 -18.11 6.45 -13.84
C PHE A 286 -19.24 7.26 -13.17
N LEU A 287 -19.40 8.56 -13.50
CA LEU A 287 -20.52 9.34 -12.99
C LEU A 287 -21.85 9.03 -13.67
N ARG A 288 -21.81 8.46 -14.89
CA ARG A 288 -23.00 8.11 -15.67
C ARG A 288 -23.46 6.68 -15.41
N SER A 289 -22.58 5.81 -14.88
CA SER A 289 -22.89 4.44 -14.45
C SER A 289 -23.47 4.41 -13.03
#